data_c8239dbb59d78de4ffde13ce66c38f10
#
_entry.id   c8239dbb59d78de4ffde13ce66c38f10
#
_cell.length_a   1.000
_cell.length_b   1.000
_cell.length_c   1.000
_cell.angle_alpha   90.00
_cell.angle_beta   90.00
_cell.angle_gamma   90.00
#
_symmetry.space_group_name_H-M   'P 1'
#
loop_
_entity.id
_entity.type
_entity.pdbx_description
1 polymer ?
#
loop_
_entity_poly.entity_id
_entity_poly.type
_entity_poly.pdbx_seq_one_letter_code
_entity_poly.pdbx_strand_id
1 'polypeptide(L)'
;MSIASQRPAFDEDDDEPKASPPRQEDALAERFLKTRTILLSGEIDKESSERFIRQLLLLESLSSDPVSVLIDSPGGDVDAGYAIFDMIRFVSAPVRIVGMGLVASAAALVLLAVPKDRRLGLPNSHYLIHQPLSGIRGVATEIEIHARELEKTRERVNRVIAEETGQSMDRVRKDTDRDFWMNAEEAIAYGLISRIASKRADLGA
;
A
#
# COMPACT_ATOMS: atom_id res chain seq x y z
N MET A 1 -14.09 -49.68 -62.10
CA MET A 1 -12.84 -49.23 -61.51
C MET A 1 -13.13 -48.13 -60.52
N SER A 2 -13.14 -48.44 -59.24
CA SER A 2 -13.47 -47.50 -58.18
C SER A 2 -12.16 -47.11 -57.48
N ILE A 3 -11.85 -45.82 -57.48
CA ILE A 3 -10.65 -45.26 -56.81
C ILE A 3 -11.09 -44.76 -55.43
N ALA A 4 -10.74 -45.51 -54.38
CA ALA A 4 -10.91 -45.10 -53.02
C ALA A 4 -9.83 -44.06 -52.64
N SER A 5 -10.30 -42.83 -52.32
CA SER A 5 -9.45 -41.73 -51.77
C SER A 5 -9.23 -42.00 -50.28
N GLN A 6 -8.03 -42.34 -49.88
CA GLN A 6 -7.58 -42.36 -48.50
C GLN A 6 -7.28 -40.92 -48.05
N ARG A 7 -8.01 -40.44 -47.03
CA ARG A 7 -7.65 -39.23 -46.29
C ARG A 7 -6.58 -39.58 -45.26
N PRO A 8 -5.52 -38.75 -45.09
CA PRO A 8 -4.60 -38.91 -43.97
C PRO A 8 -5.25 -38.52 -42.67
N ALA A 9 -5.09 -39.34 -41.63
CA ALA A 9 -5.42 -38.99 -40.26
C ALA A 9 -4.46 -37.91 -39.77
N PHE A 10 -5.01 -36.80 -39.32
CA PHE A 10 -4.25 -35.83 -38.55
C PHE A 10 -4.25 -36.33 -37.10
N ASP A 11 -3.09 -36.72 -36.60
CA ASP A 11 -2.85 -36.88 -35.17
C ASP A 11 -2.91 -35.48 -34.55
N GLU A 12 -3.99 -35.18 -33.79
CA GLU A 12 -4.05 -34.05 -32.91
C GLU A 12 -3.15 -34.38 -31.71
N ASP A 13 -1.88 -33.93 -31.77
CA ASP A 13 -1.04 -33.83 -30.60
C ASP A 13 -1.59 -32.68 -29.75
N ASP A 14 -2.42 -33.02 -28.76
CA ASP A 14 -2.81 -32.17 -27.65
C ASP A 14 -1.57 -31.84 -26.80
N ASP A 15 -0.72 -30.94 -27.27
CA ASP A 15 0.32 -30.31 -26.46
C ASP A 15 -0.34 -29.29 -25.51
N GLU A 16 -0.90 -29.77 -24.40
CA GLU A 16 -1.23 -28.90 -23.28
C GLU A 16 0.06 -28.14 -22.88
N PRO A 17 0.01 -26.81 -22.81
CA PRO A 17 1.18 -26.02 -22.40
C PRO A 17 1.55 -26.41 -20.98
N LYS A 18 2.64 -27.17 -20.82
CA LYS A 18 3.21 -27.49 -19.51
C LYS A 18 3.49 -26.19 -18.79
N ALA A 19 2.75 -25.94 -17.70
CA ALA A 19 2.96 -24.79 -16.84
C ALA A 19 4.44 -24.72 -16.46
N SER A 20 5.08 -23.64 -16.80
CA SER A 20 6.47 -23.37 -16.40
C SER A 20 6.57 -23.45 -14.88
N PRO A 21 7.62 -24.05 -14.31
CA PRO A 21 7.78 -24.07 -12.86
C PRO A 21 7.78 -22.65 -12.32
N PRO A 22 7.12 -22.38 -11.17
CA PRO A 22 7.06 -21.04 -10.60
C PRO A 22 8.47 -20.49 -10.43
N ARG A 23 8.67 -19.22 -10.79
CA ARG A 23 9.95 -18.55 -10.57
C ARG A 23 10.29 -18.61 -9.08
N GLN A 24 11.56 -18.68 -8.74
CA GLN A 24 12.02 -18.78 -7.35
C GLN A 24 11.47 -17.64 -6.47
N GLU A 25 11.25 -16.47 -7.06
CA GLU A 25 10.61 -15.31 -6.43
C GLU A 25 9.15 -15.57 -6.07
N ASP A 26 8.38 -16.28 -6.92
CA ASP A 26 6.98 -16.60 -6.67
C ASP A 26 6.85 -17.58 -5.49
N ALA A 27 7.74 -18.57 -5.41
CA ALA A 27 7.77 -19.52 -4.31
C ALA A 27 8.15 -18.86 -2.97
N LEU A 28 9.00 -17.83 -3.00
CA LEU A 28 9.36 -17.03 -1.81
C LEU A 28 8.18 -16.16 -1.38
N ALA A 29 7.50 -15.52 -2.32
CA ALA A 29 6.31 -14.70 -2.06
C ALA A 29 5.18 -15.54 -1.42
N GLU A 30 4.92 -16.75 -1.93
CA GLU A 30 3.93 -17.65 -1.31
C GLU A 30 4.30 -18.04 0.13
N ARG A 31 5.58 -18.34 0.38
CA ARG A 31 6.04 -18.66 1.74
C ARG A 31 5.91 -17.47 2.67
N PHE A 32 6.16 -16.26 2.16
CA PHE A 32 6.03 -15.04 2.91
C PHE A 32 4.56 -14.78 3.31
N LEU A 33 3.64 -14.97 2.38
CA LEU A 33 2.20 -14.86 2.65
C LEU A 33 1.72 -15.83 3.75
N LYS A 34 2.31 -17.04 3.85
CA LYS A 34 2.00 -17.97 4.96
C LYS A 34 2.30 -17.40 6.34
N THR A 35 3.17 -16.40 6.45
CA THR A 35 3.42 -15.68 7.70
C THR A 35 2.38 -14.58 7.98
N ARG A 36 1.35 -14.46 7.14
CA ARG A 36 0.34 -13.39 7.18
C ARG A 36 0.94 -11.99 7.20
N THR A 37 2.00 -11.83 6.41
CA THR A 37 2.72 -10.56 6.30
C THR A 37 2.69 -10.10 4.86
N ILE A 38 2.38 -8.82 4.64
CA ILE A 38 2.47 -8.13 3.36
C ILE A 38 3.61 -7.11 3.44
N LEU A 39 4.47 -7.10 2.45
CA LEU A 39 5.51 -6.08 2.29
C LEU A 39 5.05 -5.06 1.25
N LEU A 40 4.87 -3.80 1.68
CA LEU A 40 4.65 -2.65 0.81
C LEU A 40 5.98 -1.87 0.73
N SER A 41 6.73 -2.10 -0.32
CA SER A 41 8.06 -1.51 -0.53
C SER A 41 8.16 -0.85 -1.90
N GLY A 42 8.90 0.26 -1.96
CA GLY A 42 9.06 1.06 -3.18
C GLY A 42 7.89 2.03 -3.42
N GLU A 43 7.78 2.51 -4.65
CA GLU A 43 6.76 3.50 -5.04
C GLU A 43 5.35 2.91 -4.98
N ILE A 44 4.40 3.73 -4.51
CA ILE A 44 2.98 3.40 -4.51
C ILE A 44 2.39 3.86 -5.84
N ASP A 45 2.03 2.91 -6.68
CA ASP A 45 1.40 3.09 -7.96
C ASP A 45 0.22 2.12 -8.13
N LYS A 46 -0.39 2.12 -9.29
CA LYS A 46 -1.52 1.23 -9.59
C LYS A 46 -1.15 -0.25 -9.45
N GLU A 47 0.04 -0.65 -9.93
CA GLU A 47 0.46 -2.06 -9.92
C GLU A 47 0.75 -2.55 -8.49
N SER A 48 1.49 -1.77 -7.72
CA SER A 48 1.80 -2.08 -6.32
C SER A 48 0.53 -2.10 -5.45
N SER A 49 -0.42 -1.19 -5.70
CA SER A 49 -1.73 -1.16 -5.04
C SER A 49 -2.56 -2.40 -5.36
N GLU A 50 -2.70 -2.77 -6.63
CA GLU A 50 -3.41 -3.99 -7.03
C GLU A 50 -2.79 -5.25 -6.41
N ARG A 51 -1.46 -5.36 -6.42
CA ARG A 51 -0.74 -6.48 -5.82
C ARG A 51 -1.00 -6.56 -4.32
N PHE A 52 -0.94 -5.44 -3.61
CA PHE A 52 -1.22 -5.35 -2.18
C PHE A 52 -2.66 -5.81 -1.87
N ILE A 53 -3.64 -5.27 -2.60
CA ILE A 53 -5.06 -5.58 -2.41
C ILE A 53 -5.34 -7.08 -2.64
N ARG A 54 -4.78 -7.66 -3.71
CA ARG A 54 -4.92 -9.11 -3.97
C ARG A 54 -4.35 -9.96 -2.83
N GLN A 55 -3.18 -9.58 -2.28
CA GLN A 55 -2.57 -10.29 -1.15
C GLN A 55 -3.43 -10.16 0.10
N LEU A 56 -3.97 -8.98 0.40
CA LEU A 56 -4.81 -8.74 1.56
C LEU A 56 -6.11 -9.56 1.49
N LEU A 57 -6.80 -9.55 0.34
CA LEU A 57 -8.01 -10.33 0.12
C LEU A 57 -7.74 -11.84 0.18
N LEU A 58 -6.61 -12.30 -0.36
CA LEU A 58 -6.21 -13.70 -0.24
C LEU A 58 -6.01 -14.08 1.23
N LEU A 59 -5.29 -13.28 2.00
CA LEU A 59 -5.07 -13.56 3.43
C LEU A 59 -6.38 -13.56 4.23
N GLU A 60 -7.31 -12.64 3.93
CA GLU A 60 -8.63 -12.62 4.55
C GLU A 60 -9.44 -13.88 4.23
N SER A 61 -9.39 -14.35 2.97
CA SER A 61 -10.12 -15.57 2.56
C SER A 61 -9.60 -16.85 3.22
N LEU A 62 -8.35 -16.86 3.69
CA LEU A 62 -7.71 -18.02 4.33
C LEU A 62 -8.02 -18.12 5.83
N SER A 63 -8.07 -17.01 6.55
CA SER A 63 -8.46 -16.97 7.97
C SER A 63 -8.71 -15.53 8.43
N SER A 64 -9.38 -15.39 9.58
CA SER A 64 -9.60 -14.10 10.26
C SER A 64 -8.44 -13.67 11.16
N ASP A 65 -7.32 -14.38 11.17
CA ASP A 65 -6.15 -14.02 11.98
C ASP A 65 -5.55 -12.68 11.56
N PRO A 66 -4.85 -11.97 12.46
CA PRO A 66 -4.25 -10.68 12.14
C PRO A 66 -3.28 -10.71 10.96
N VAL A 67 -3.32 -9.68 10.13
CA VAL A 67 -2.38 -9.43 9.02
C VAL A 67 -1.38 -8.36 9.45
N SER A 68 -0.09 -8.59 9.19
CA SER A 68 0.97 -7.61 9.41
C SER A 68 1.37 -6.97 8.08
N VAL A 69 1.40 -5.65 8.01
CA VAL A 69 1.90 -4.90 6.87
C VAL A 69 3.21 -4.23 7.26
N LEU A 70 4.27 -4.50 6.52
CA LEU A 70 5.57 -3.82 6.66
C LEU A 70 5.67 -2.77 5.55
N ILE A 71 5.91 -1.49 5.91
CA ILE A 71 5.99 -0.40 4.94
C ILE A 71 7.39 0.20 4.92
N ASP A 72 7.98 0.26 3.71
CA ASP A 72 9.21 1.00 3.38
C ASP A 72 9.02 1.63 2.00
N SER A 73 8.49 2.86 1.96
CA SER A 73 8.04 3.47 0.71
C SER A 73 8.18 4.99 0.73
N PRO A 74 8.66 5.59 -0.36
CA PRO A 74 8.66 7.05 -0.53
C PRO A 74 7.25 7.62 -0.79
N GLY A 75 6.23 6.79 -0.90
CA GLY A 75 4.91 7.18 -1.36
C GLY A 75 4.76 7.04 -2.87
N GLY A 76 3.97 7.91 -3.47
CA GLY A 76 3.66 7.89 -4.90
C GLY A 76 2.25 8.39 -5.18
N ASP A 77 1.48 7.68 -6.00
CA ASP A 77 0.13 8.06 -6.39
C ASP A 77 -0.85 8.06 -5.20
N VAL A 78 -1.53 9.18 -5.00
CA VAL A 78 -2.43 9.39 -3.86
C VAL A 78 -3.68 8.52 -3.97
N ASP A 79 -4.22 8.31 -5.17
CA ASP A 79 -5.42 7.49 -5.37
C ASP A 79 -5.10 6.00 -5.17
N ALA A 80 -3.91 5.54 -5.60
CA ALA A 80 -3.40 4.21 -5.29
C ALA A 80 -3.20 4.03 -3.77
N GLY A 81 -2.70 5.05 -3.08
CA GLY A 81 -2.59 5.09 -1.62
C GLY A 81 -3.95 4.98 -0.93
N TYR A 82 -4.96 5.71 -1.42
CA TYR A 82 -6.33 5.61 -0.90
C TYR A 82 -6.98 4.25 -1.18
N ALA A 83 -6.72 3.65 -2.34
CA ALA A 83 -7.23 2.31 -2.62
C ALA A 83 -6.72 1.27 -1.60
N ILE A 84 -5.44 1.36 -1.22
CA ILE A 84 -4.86 0.53 -0.16
C ILE A 84 -5.48 0.87 1.20
N PHE A 85 -5.57 2.17 1.53
CA PHE A 85 -6.13 2.66 2.78
C PHE A 85 -7.58 2.17 3.00
N ASP A 86 -8.43 2.36 2.00
CA ASP A 86 -9.83 1.96 2.07
C ASP A 86 -9.96 0.43 2.16
N MET A 87 -9.15 -0.32 1.41
CA MET A 87 -9.19 -1.78 1.45
C MET A 87 -8.73 -2.35 2.81
N ILE A 88 -7.72 -1.75 3.45
CA ILE A 88 -7.32 -2.13 4.82
C ILE A 88 -8.47 -1.94 5.80
N ARG A 89 -9.28 -0.91 5.63
CA ARG A 89 -10.46 -0.63 6.47
C ARG A 89 -11.68 -1.48 6.13
N PHE A 90 -11.76 -1.94 4.89
CA PHE A 90 -12.87 -2.72 4.38
C PHE A 90 -12.82 -4.18 4.84
N VAL A 91 -11.64 -4.79 4.93
CA VAL A 91 -11.47 -6.19 5.35
C VAL A 91 -11.81 -6.38 6.83
N SER A 92 -12.34 -7.55 7.16
CA SER A 92 -12.70 -7.91 8.54
C SER A 92 -11.51 -8.39 9.37
N ALA A 93 -10.47 -8.92 8.72
CA ALA A 93 -9.25 -9.37 9.38
C ALA A 93 -8.53 -8.17 10.04
N PRO A 94 -8.11 -8.28 11.31
CA PRO A 94 -7.36 -7.20 11.96
C PRO A 94 -6.03 -6.95 11.25
N VAL A 95 -5.77 -5.71 10.86
CA VAL A 95 -4.50 -5.31 10.25
C VAL A 95 -3.68 -4.49 11.24
N ARG A 96 -2.38 -4.75 11.31
CA ARG A 96 -1.37 -3.90 11.97
C ARG A 96 -0.32 -3.47 10.96
N ILE A 97 0.23 -2.28 11.14
CA ILE A 97 1.21 -1.71 10.23
C ILE A 97 2.49 -1.37 10.98
N VAL A 98 3.62 -1.73 10.40
CA VAL A 98 4.96 -1.44 10.93
C VAL A 98 5.72 -0.63 9.90
N GLY A 99 6.02 0.62 10.22
CA GLY A 99 6.90 1.48 9.41
C GLY A 99 8.36 1.09 9.62
N MET A 100 9.09 0.94 8.52
CA MET A 100 10.53 0.70 8.52
C MET A 100 11.19 1.55 7.43
N GLY A 101 12.50 1.83 7.58
CA GLY A 101 13.21 2.65 6.61
C GLY A 101 12.53 4.00 6.41
N LEU A 102 11.85 4.19 5.30
CA LEU A 102 11.14 5.41 4.94
C LEU A 102 9.62 5.16 4.81
N VAL A 103 8.82 5.99 5.46
CA VAL A 103 7.35 6.02 5.32
C VAL A 103 6.91 7.43 4.96
N ALA A 104 6.79 7.72 3.67
CA ALA A 104 6.62 9.09 3.18
C ALA A 104 5.37 9.27 2.32
N SER A 105 4.76 10.47 2.38
CA SER A 105 3.70 10.88 1.45
C SER A 105 2.51 9.90 1.46
N ALA A 106 2.14 9.32 0.31
CA ALA A 106 1.06 8.32 0.22
C ALA A 106 1.28 7.09 1.13
N ALA A 107 2.54 6.72 1.46
CA ALA A 107 2.82 5.65 2.41
C ALA A 107 2.47 6.04 3.85
N ALA A 108 2.65 7.31 4.22
CA ALA A 108 2.18 7.82 5.52
C ALA A 108 0.64 7.81 5.60
N LEU A 109 -0.05 8.06 4.47
CA LEU A 109 -1.51 7.89 4.40
C LEU A 109 -1.92 6.43 4.63
N VAL A 110 -1.26 5.47 3.98
CA VAL A 110 -1.52 4.03 4.18
C VAL A 110 -1.27 3.61 5.63
N LEU A 111 -0.21 4.12 6.28
CA LEU A 111 0.06 3.88 7.71
C LEU A 111 -1.14 4.25 8.59
N LEU A 112 -1.85 5.32 8.26
CA LEU A 112 -3.01 5.82 8.99
C LEU A 112 -4.29 4.99 8.77
N ALA A 113 -4.28 3.96 7.94
CA ALA A 113 -5.45 3.14 7.66
C ALA A 113 -5.92 2.30 8.85
N VAL A 114 -5.07 2.05 9.84
CA VAL A 114 -5.39 1.26 11.03
C VAL A 114 -5.48 2.14 12.29
N PRO A 115 -6.16 1.69 13.36
CA PRO A 115 -6.18 2.38 14.65
C PRO A 115 -4.77 2.66 15.19
N LYS A 116 -4.61 3.72 15.95
CA LYS A 116 -3.30 4.21 16.44
C LYS A 116 -2.50 3.12 17.17
N ASP A 117 -3.14 2.30 17.98
CA ASP A 117 -2.51 1.21 18.76
C ASP A 117 -1.91 0.10 17.88
N ARG A 118 -2.32 0.02 16.62
CA ARG A 118 -1.83 -0.93 15.61
C ARG A 118 -0.81 -0.34 14.62
N ARG A 119 -0.39 0.91 14.84
CA ARG A 119 0.67 1.60 14.06
C ARG A 119 1.96 1.55 14.85
N LEU A 120 2.96 0.87 14.33
CA LEU A 120 4.27 0.72 14.95
C LEU A 120 5.36 1.25 14.02
N GLY A 121 6.52 1.58 14.57
CA GLY A 121 7.71 1.90 13.79
C GLY A 121 8.90 1.10 14.26
N LEU A 122 9.87 0.85 13.38
CA LEU A 122 11.18 0.35 13.78
C LEU A 122 12.07 1.51 14.26
N PRO A 123 13.13 1.25 15.06
CA PRO A 123 13.91 2.31 15.71
C PRO A 123 14.53 3.35 14.76
N ASN A 124 14.90 2.95 13.54
CA ASN A 124 15.52 3.84 12.54
C ASN A 124 14.57 4.25 11.42
N SER A 125 13.26 4.13 11.63
CA SER A 125 12.28 4.56 10.64
C SER A 125 12.15 6.08 10.61
N HIS A 126 11.94 6.63 9.40
CA HIS A 126 11.70 8.05 9.16
C HIS A 126 10.34 8.23 8.50
N TYR A 127 9.70 9.33 8.82
CA TYR A 127 8.36 9.65 8.34
C TYR A 127 8.36 11.02 7.67
N LEU A 128 7.62 11.15 6.59
CA LEU A 128 7.40 12.43 5.91
C LEU A 128 5.92 12.60 5.61
N ILE A 129 5.36 13.72 6.02
CA ILE A 129 4.06 14.21 5.55
C ILE A 129 4.24 15.52 4.79
N HIS A 130 3.50 15.67 3.71
CA HIS A 130 3.47 16.88 2.90
C HIS A 130 2.18 16.95 2.06
N GLN A 131 1.92 18.11 1.47
CA GLN A 131 0.81 18.26 0.53
C GLN A 131 1.05 17.45 -0.75
N PRO A 132 -0.01 17.01 -1.46
CA PRO A 132 0.13 16.29 -2.71
C PRO A 132 0.80 17.16 -3.77
N LEU A 133 1.67 16.54 -4.57
CA LEU A 133 2.33 17.16 -5.71
C LEU A 133 1.62 16.74 -6.99
N SER A 134 1.50 17.67 -7.93
CA SER A 134 0.99 17.35 -9.26
C SER A 134 1.63 18.27 -10.30
N GLY A 135 1.77 17.76 -11.53
CA GLY A 135 2.16 18.55 -12.69
C GLY A 135 1.07 18.48 -13.73
N ILE A 136 0.62 19.64 -14.24
CA ILE A 136 -0.33 19.72 -15.35
C ILE A 136 0.19 20.60 -16.46
N ARG A 137 -0.17 20.20 -17.68
CA ARG A 137 0.07 20.99 -18.89
C ARG A 137 -1.20 20.96 -19.73
N GLY A 138 -1.72 22.14 -20.06
CA GLY A 138 -2.98 22.26 -20.82
C GLY A 138 -3.35 23.73 -21.02
N VAL A 139 -4.57 23.97 -21.47
CA VAL A 139 -5.12 25.33 -21.57
C VAL A 139 -5.53 25.86 -20.19
N ALA A 140 -5.63 27.18 -20.05
CA ALA A 140 -5.86 27.83 -18.75
C ALA A 140 -7.04 27.24 -17.95
N THR A 141 -8.16 26.96 -18.63
CA THR A 141 -9.36 26.36 -17.99
C THR A 141 -9.09 24.98 -17.44
N GLU A 142 -8.33 24.12 -18.15
CA GLU A 142 -7.97 22.79 -17.68
C GLU A 142 -7.04 22.87 -16.46
N ILE A 143 -6.08 23.78 -16.49
CA ILE A 143 -5.17 24.04 -15.37
C ILE A 143 -5.97 24.48 -14.12
N GLU A 144 -6.95 25.37 -14.29
CA GLU A 144 -7.81 25.84 -13.19
C GLU A 144 -8.65 24.68 -12.59
N ILE A 145 -9.26 23.85 -13.43
CA ILE A 145 -10.02 22.68 -12.98
C ILE A 145 -9.12 21.74 -12.19
N HIS A 146 -7.94 21.43 -12.71
CA HIS A 146 -7.01 20.54 -12.04
C HIS A 146 -6.49 21.09 -10.70
N ALA A 147 -6.20 22.39 -10.65
CA ALA A 147 -5.78 23.05 -9.41
C ALA A 147 -6.85 22.94 -8.32
N ARG A 148 -8.14 23.07 -8.67
CA ARG A 148 -9.24 22.87 -7.73
C ARG A 148 -9.33 21.42 -7.22
N GLU A 149 -9.13 20.43 -8.09
CA GLU A 149 -9.13 19.02 -7.68
C GLU A 149 -7.92 18.68 -6.80
N LEU A 150 -6.76 19.26 -7.10
CA LEU A 150 -5.57 19.12 -6.26
C LEU A 150 -5.80 19.70 -4.85
N GLU A 151 -6.45 20.86 -4.75
CA GLU A 151 -6.79 21.46 -3.45
C GLU A 151 -7.79 20.60 -2.66
N LYS A 152 -8.78 19.99 -3.31
CA LYS A 152 -9.69 19.03 -2.66
C LYS A 152 -8.93 17.81 -2.13
N THR A 153 -7.99 17.29 -2.92
CA THR A 153 -7.13 16.18 -2.52
C THR A 153 -6.26 16.55 -1.31
N ARG A 154 -5.66 17.75 -1.31
CA ARG A 154 -4.90 18.31 -0.18
C ARG A 154 -5.74 18.34 1.11
N GLU A 155 -6.94 18.91 1.04
CA GLU A 155 -7.85 18.98 2.19
C GLU A 155 -8.29 17.58 2.67
N ARG A 156 -8.50 16.63 1.75
CA ARG A 156 -8.85 15.25 2.09
C ARG A 156 -7.70 14.56 2.84
N VAL A 157 -6.46 14.68 2.36
CA VAL A 157 -5.26 14.12 3.02
C VAL A 157 -5.06 14.75 4.39
N ASN A 158 -5.13 16.08 4.49
CA ASN A 158 -4.96 16.80 5.75
C ASN A 158 -6.01 16.38 6.79
N ARG A 159 -7.25 16.17 6.37
CA ARG A 159 -8.33 15.69 7.24
C ARG A 159 -8.01 14.31 7.80
N VAL A 160 -7.59 13.36 6.97
CA VAL A 160 -7.20 12.03 7.43
C VAL A 160 -6.05 12.12 8.43
N ILE A 161 -5.02 12.93 8.14
CA ILE A 161 -3.91 13.10 9.08
C ILE A 161 -4.41 13.68 10.42
N ALA A 162 -5.25 14.71 10.39
CA ALA A 162 -5.78 15.33 11.61
C ALA A 162 -6.62 14.35 12.45
N GLU A 163 -7.56 13.66 11.82
CA GLU A 163 -8.45 12.70 12.47
C GLU A 163 -7.67 11.54 13.11
N GLU A 164 -6.70 11.01 12.38
CA GLU A 164 -5.97 9.81 12.78
C GLU A 164 -4.82 10.08 13.77
N THR A 165 -4.26 11.29 13.77
CA THR A 165 -3.19 11.67 14.68
C THR A 165 -3.68 12.40 15.92
N GLY A 166 -4.90 12.97 15.87
CA GLY A 166 -5.44 13.85 16.89
C GLY A 166 -4.87 15.28 16.85
N GLN A 167 -4.17 15.65 15.79
CA GLN A 167 -3.70 17.03 15.58
C GLN A 167 -4.83 17.92 15.08
N SER A 168 -4.75 19.23 15.36
CA SER A 168 -5.70 20.18 14.78
C SER A 168 -5.48 20.34 13.26
N MET A 169 -6.55 20.58 12.52
CA MET A 169 -6.47 20.85 11.07
C MET A 169 -5.51 21.98 10.74
N ASP A 170 -5.48 23.05 11.54
CA ASP A 170 -4.59 24.20 11.30
C ASP A 170 -3.13 23.83 11.46
N ARG A 171 -2.82 22.96 12.44
CA ARG A 171 -1.47 22.42 12.59
C ARG A 171 -1.08 21.54 11.41
N VAL A 172 -1.95 20.61 11.02
CA VAL A 172 -1.69 19.72 9.89
C VAL A 172 -1.49 20.52 8.60
N ARG A 173 -2.35 21.50 8.29
CA ARG A 173 -2.19 22.39 7.13
C ARG A 173 -0.84 23.09 7.10
N LYS A 174 -0.39 23.57 8.28
CA LYS A 174 0.91 24.22 8.40
C LYS A 174 2.07 23.25 8.20
N ASP A 175 2.00 22.08 8.83
CA ASP A 175 3.08 21.10 8.80
C ASP A 175 3.20 20.44 7.41
N THR A 176 2.07 20.20 6.71
CA THR A 176 2.06 19.61 5.36
C THR A 176 2.29 20.61 4.22
N ASP A 177 2.38 21.91 4.49
CA ASP A 177 2.64 22.92 3.45
C ASP A 177 3.98 22.72 2.75
N ARG A 178 4.94 22.14 3.46
CA ARG A 178 6.25 21.69 2.96
C ARG A 178 6.56 20.31 3.55
N ASP A 179 7.70 19.76 3.19
CA ASP A 179 8.18 18.49 3.72
C ASP A 179 8.35 18.57 5.23
N PHE A 180 7.55 17.81 5.96
CA PHE A 180 7.64 17.71 7.41
C PHE A 180 8.16 16.35 7.81
N TRP A 181 9.45 16.31 8.13
CA TRP A 181 10.19 15.10 8.49
C TRP A 181 10.11 14.80 9.97
N MET A 182 10.02 13.51 10.31
CA MET A 182 9.98 13.00 11.67
C MET A 182 10.83 11.72 11.77
N ASN A 183 11.61 11.59 12.83
CA ASN A 183 12.14 10.30 13.29
C ASN A 183 11.04 9.49 14.01
N ALA A 184 11.37 8.28 14.52
CA ALA A 184 10.38 7.42 15.15
C ALA A 184 9.78 8.02 16.44
N GLU A 185 10.58 8.67 17.26
CA GLU A 185 10.14 9.33 18.51
C GLU A 185 9.22 10.53 18.20
N GLU A 186 9.59 11.34 17.23
CA GLU A 186 8.78 12.48 16.77
C GLU A 186 7.46 12.01 16.16
N ALA A 187 7.47 10.89 15.43
CA ALA A 187 6.26 10.26 14.86
C ALA A 187 5.30 9.74 15.95
N ILE A 188 5.83 9.25 17.08
CA ILE A 188 5.01 8.93 18.26
C ILE A 188 4.40 10.20 18.85
N ALA A 189 5.21 11.24 19.05
CA ALA A 189 4.73 12.51 19.62
C ALA A 189 3.70 13.20 18.73
N TYR A 190 3.84 13.07 17.42
CA TYR A 190 2.87 13.59 16.44
C TYR A 190 1.58 12.76 16.40
N GLY A 191 1.66 11.47 16.67
CA GLY A 191 0.53 10.54 16.65
C GLY A 191 0.44 9.67 15.40
N LEU A 192 1.48 9.66 14.54
CA LEU A 192 1.53 8.78 13.37
C LEU A 192 1.64 7.32 13.79
N ILE A 193 2.49 7.02 14.77
CA ILE A 193 2.66 5.67 15.34
C ILE A 193 2.41 5.69 16.84
N SER A 194 2.19 4.50 17.42
CA SER A 194 1.95 4.36 18.87
C SER A 194 3.21 4.05 19.65
N ARG A 195 4.12 3.27 19.08
CA ARG A 195 5.35 2.81 19.75
C ARG A 195 6.39 2.33 18.75
N ILE A 196 7.62 2.19 19.24
CA ILE A 196 8.74 1.59 18.52
C ILE A 196 8.83 0.10 18.89
N ALA A 197 8.92 -0.76 17.86
CA ALA A 197 9.17 -2.19 18.01
C ALA A 197 10.63 -2.48 17.66
N SER A 198 11.40 -3.00 18.62
CA SER A 198 12.81 -3.37 18.42
C SER A 198 13.01 -4.84 18.08
N LYS A 199 12.02 -5.67 18.39
CA LYS A 199 12.01 -7.13 18.16
C LYS A 199 10.67 -7.56 17.58
N ARG A 200 10.67 -8.69 16.86
CA ARG A 200 9.41 -9.27 16.35
C ARG A 200 8.42 -9.60 17.49
N ALA A 201 8.92 -9.97 18.66
CA ALA A 201 8.09 -10.22 19.83
C ALA A 201 7.33 -8.97 20.32
N ASP A 202 7.83 -7.77 20.05
CA ASP A 202 7.19 -6.50 20.42
C ASP A 202 5.91 -6.23 19.61
N LEU A 203 5.71 -6.96 18.50
CA LEU A 203 4.50 -6.82 17.69
C LEU A 203 3.25 -7.38 18.40
N GLY A 204 3.43 -8.17 19.47
CA GLY A 204 2.34 -8.88 20.13
C GLY A 204 1.87 -10.10 19.31
N ALA A 205 1.16 -10.97 19.98
CA ALA A 205 0.50 -12.11 19.32
C ALA A 205 -0.69 -11.64 18.49
#